data_7e1d26448f3660220ef5552b11580445
#
_entry.id   7e1d26448f3660220ef5552b11580445
#
_cell.length_a   1.000
_cell.length_b   1.000
_cell.length_c   1.000
_cell.angle_alpha   90.00
_cell.angle_beta   90.00
_cell.angle_gamma   90.00
#
_symmetry.space_group_name_H-M   'P 1'
#
loop_
_entity.id
_entity.type
_entity.pdbx_description
1 polymer ?
#
loop_
_entity_poly.entity_id
_entity_poly.type
_entity_poly.pdbx_seq_one_letter_code
_entity_poly.pdbx_strand_id
1 'polypeptide(L)'
;MEQKKSKKILAVIGPFESDIIAFYELIKELVSLGHNVTCYVLQEFESKIKSTGARLKTYVLDKIDESRIPPALVKKAVVPLAIGNSYIHILDDALKSQEEYDFLIVNSFYDGNEMNKVLKIPNVIALYNNGLGEKSPFIEMSKAHRNHYWIPANKKFNINIKDFLLQHFNPDAKYKLMLTTKMFQTETRKLDDSFFFIGPSFYERPIDNTFNFKKDEGKKLIYVSFGITFNSSVDLYKMCIEAFGNSKEFQVVMSIGKQNKKEELGDIPENFSVYNYLPQLQVLAMADVFISHGGNNSINEAFSQFHLPIIVVPAMFAQEENAKVIEKYEAGIVLDKDDLSPELLKETVETYLANKEKYLKGVDKIVQSYKEARDERKKVFEKIFG
;
A
#
# COMPACT_ATOMS: atom_id res chain seq x y z
N MET A 1 17.05 -5.20 35.29
CA MET A 1 16.50 -4.80 33.99
C MET A 1 16.24 -3.31 34.10
N GLU A 2 17.03 -2.48 33.40
CA GLU A 2 16.70 -1.06 33.28
C GLU A 2 15.33 -0.94 32.61
N GLN A 3 14.42 -0.23 33.23
CA GLN A 3 13.12 0.09 32.67
C GLN A 3 13.37 0.92 31.39
N LYS A 4 13.17 0.31 30.21
CA LYS A 4 13.24 1.06 28.94
C LYS A 4 12.30 2.27 29.05
N LYS A 5 12.86 3.45 28.89
CA LYS A 5 12.10 4.70 29.01
C LYS A 5 11.06 4.78 27.90
N SER A 6 9.78 4.86 28.26
CA SER A 6 8.69 5.07 27.30
C SER A 6 8.93 6.34 26.47
N LYS A 7 8.78 6.24 25.16
CA LYS A 7 8.91 7.36 24.21
C LYS A 7 7.53 7.88 23.83
N LYS A 8 7.43 9.17 23.60
CA LYS A 8 6.24 9.81 23.02
C LYS A 8 6.43 9.92 21.50
N ILE A 9 5.60 9.25 20.75
CA ILE A 9 5.73 9.12 19.30
C ILE A 9 4.51 9.73 18.62
N LEU A 10 4.74 10.65 17.69
CA LEU A 10 3.73 11.16 16.78
C LEU A 10 3.83 10.41 15.45
N ALA A 11 2.78 9.71 15.06
CA ALA A 11 2.70 9.01 13.79
C ALA A 11 1.70 9.72 12.86
N VAL A 12 2.13 10.02 11.64
CA VAL A 12 1.30 10.64 10.61
C VAL A 12 1.14 9.65 9.46
N ILE A 13 -0.06 9.07 9.36
CA ILE A 13 -0.41 8.10 8.33
C ILE A 13 -1.00 8.83 7.12
N GLY A 14 -0.67 8.39 5.92
CA GLY A 14 -1.25 8.91 4.68
C GLY A 14 -2.78 8.73 4.60
N PRO A 15 -3.46 9.52 3.76
CA PRO A 15 -4.92 9.53 3.67
C PRO A 15 -5.48 8.38 2.81
N PHE A 16 -4.79 7.24 2.75
CA PHE A 16 -5.18 6.09 1.93
C PHE A 16 -5.31 4.83 2.76
N GLU A 17 -6.27 3.98 2.40
CA GLU A 17 -6.48 2.70 3.07
C GLU A 17 -5.24 1.79 3.02
N SER A 18 -4.50 1.83 1.92
CA SER A 18 -3.24 1.09 1.77
C SER A 18 -2.18 1.46 2.80
N ASP A 19 -2.16 2.74 3.23
CA ASP A 19 -1.24 3.20 4.26
C ASP A 19 -1.65 2.68 5.64
N ILE A 20 -2.95 2.65 5.93
CA ILE A 20 -3.46 2.09 7.18
C ILE A 20 -3.02 0.64 7.34
N ILE A 21 -3.16 -0.18 6.29
CA ILE A 21 -2.75 -1.59 6.28
C ILE A 21 -1.25 -1.70 6.56
N ALA A 22 -0.44 -0.89 5.89
CA ALA A 22 1.01 -0.93 6.01
C ALA A 22 1.51 -0.48 7.40
N PHE A 23 0.88 0.52 8.01
CA PHE A 23 1.31 1.08 9.31
C PHE A 23 0.76 0.33 10.52
N TYR A 24 -0.32 -0.42 10.36
CA TYR A 24 -1.06 -1.02 11.47
C TYR A 24 -0.18 -1.82 12.44
N GLU A 25 0.59 -2.77 11.90
CA GLU A 25 1.44 -3.63 12.73
C GLU A 25 2.55 -2.85 13.42
N LEU A 26 3.19 -1.91 12.71
CA LEU A 26 4.22 -1.04 13.29
C LEU A 26 3.68 -0.26 14.49
N ILE A 27 2.52 0.37 14.34
CA ILE A 27 1.88 1.14 15.43
C ILE A 27 1.54 0.21 16.60
N LYS A 28 0.93 -0.94 16.33
CA LYS A 28 0.59 -1.94 17.35
C LYS A 28 1.82 -2.44 18.11
N GLU A 29 2.92 -2.69 17.40
CA GLU A 29 4.17 -3.14 17.98
C GLU A 29 4.80 -2.05 18.87
N LEU A 30 4.86 -0.80 18.42
CA LEU A 30 5.37 0.31 19.22
C LEU A 30 4.57 0.52 20.52
N VAL A 31 3.25 0.41 20.45
CA VAL A 31 2.38 0.46 21.63
C VAL A 31 2.65 -0.73 22.56
N SER A 32 2.82 -1.94 22.02
CA SER A 32 3.11 -3.14 22.81
C SER A 32 4.48 -3.09 23.52
N LEU A 33 5.43 -2.35 22.95
CA LEU A 33 6.74 -2.07 23.56
C LEU A 33 6.67 -1.01 24.66
N GLY A 34 5.49 -0.47 24.98
CA GLY A 34 5.27 0.49 26.06
C GLY A 34 5.48 1.94 25.64
N HIS A 35 5.56 2.26 24.37
CA HIS A 35 5.64 3.64 23.90
C HIS A 35 4.25 4.29 23.83
N ASN A 36 4.21 5.61 24.06
CA ASN A 36 3.00 6.43 23.96
C ASN A 36 2.86 6.92 22.49
N VAL A 37 2.09 6.23 21.69
CA VAL A 37 1.89 6.57 20.28
C VAL A 37 0.61 7.38 20.10
N THR A 38 0.75 8.57 19.54
CA THR A 38 -0.37 9.38 19.01
C THR A 38 -0.36 9.27 17.49
N CYS A 39 -1.49 8.91 16.90
CA CYS A 39 -1.57 8.66 15.47
C CYS A 39 -2.61 9.59 14.84
N TYR A 40 -2.18 10.41 13.86
CA TYR A 40 -3.10 11.13 12.98
C TYR A 40 -3.57 10.24 11.86
N VAL A 41 -4.88 10.13 11.72
CA VAL A 41 -5.53 9.27 10.73
C VAL A 41 -6.78 9.96 10.16
N LEU A 42 -7.08 9.71 8.88
CA LEU A 42 -8.33 10.18 8.29
C LEU A 42 -9.53 9.55 9.01
N GLN A 43 -10.55 10.36 9.32
CA GLN A 43 -11.70 9.95 10.15
C GLN A 43 -12.38 8.65 9.66
N GLU A 44 -12.49 8.47 8.35
CA GLU A 44 -13.09 7.26 7.77
C GLU A 44 -12.31 5.97 8.11
N PHE A 45 -11.03 6.07 8.48
CA PHE A 45 -10.18 4.92 8.81
C PHE A 45 -9.95 4.73 10.31
N GLU A 46 -10.53 5.56 11.17
CA GLU A 46 -10.36 5.50 12.64
C GLU A 46 -10.62 4.08 13.17
N SER A 47 -11.76 3.50 12.78
CA SER A 47 -12.16 2.16 13.23
C SER A 47 -11.15 1.06 12.86
N LYS A 48 -10.45 1.21 11.74
CA LYS A 48 -9.48 0.23 11.23
C LYS A 48 -8.21 0.19 12.05
N ILE A 49 -7.79 1.31 12.67
CA ILE A 49 -6.54 1.40 13.41
C ILE A 49 -6.73 1.44 14.93
N LYS A 50 -7.97 1.57 15.40
CA LYS A 50 -8.30 1.66 16.83
C LYS A 50 -7.75 0.52 17.68
N SER A 51 -7.75 -0.69 17.14
CA SER A 51 -7.26 -1.90 17.84
C SER A 51 -5.74 -1.95 18.03
N THR A 52 -4.97 -1.00 17.48
CA THR A 52 -3.54 -0.88 17.75
C THR A 52 -3.22 -0.42 19.17
N GLY A 53 -4.20 0.21 19.86
CA GLY A 53 -4.02 0.82 21.18
C GLY A 53 -3.38 2.21 21.16
N ALA A 54 -3.06 2.77 19.99
CA ALA A 54 -2.59 4.15 19.87
C ALA A 54 -3.69 5.15 20.21
N ARG A 55 -3.30 6.31 20.71
CA ARG A 55 -4.21 7.45 20.83
C ARG A 55 -4.45 8.04 19.44
N LEU A 56 -5.70 8.06 19.00
CA LEU A 56 -6.04 8.55 17.67
C LEU A 56 -6.43 10.03 17.71
N LYS A 57 -5.95 10.76 16.72
CA LYS A 57 -6.39 12.10 16.35
C LYS A 57 -6.87 12.04 14.90
N THR A 58 -8.12 12.39 14.68
CA THR A 58 -8.73 12.28 13.35
C THR A 58 -8.79 13.65 12.67
N TYR A 59 -8.70 13.62 11.35
CA TYR A 59 -8.92 14.77 10.48
C TYR A 59 -9.85 14.39 9.32
N VAL A 60 -10.46 15.39 8.72
CA VAL A 60 -11.30 15.26 7.52
C VAL A 60 -10.64 16.04 6.41
N LEU A 61 -10.67 15.50 5.19
CA LEU A 61 -10.18 16.23 4.03
C LEU A 61 -11.22 17.27 3.59
N ASP A 62 -10.75 18.45 3.24
CA ASP A 62 -11.60 19.46 2.63
C ASP A 62 -12.13 18.95 1.28
N LYS A 63 -13.37 19.32 0.97
CA LYS A 63 -13.93 19.00 -0.34
C LYS A 63 -13.13 19.72 -1.42
N ILE A 64 -12.62 18.95 -2.36
CA ILE A 64 -11.91 19.49 -3.52
C ILE A 64 -12.96 20.01 -4.50
N ASP A 65 -12.86 21.29 -4.85
CA ASP A 65 -13.69 21.88 -5.90
C ASP A 65 -13.09 21.49 -7.27
N GLU A 66 -13.52 20.35 -7.79
CA GLU A 66 -13.04 19.81 -9.06
C GLU A 66 -13.35 20.73 -10.24
N SER A 67 -14.33 21.63 -10.11
CA SER A 67 -14.69 22.59 -11.18
C SER A 67 -13.55 23.58 -11.48
N ARG A 68 -12.63 23.77 -10.53
CA ARG A 68 -11.44 24.62 -10.68
C ARG A 68 -10.25 23.90 -11.26
N ILE A 69 -10.36 22.60 -11.52
CA ILE A 69 -9.29 21.77 -12.04
C ILE A 69 -9.62 21.38 -13.48
N PRO A 70 -8.72 21.59 -14.46
CA PRO A 70 -8.96 21.11 -15.82
C PRO A 70 -9.29 19.61 -15.82
N PRO A 71 -10.33 19.15 -16.54
CA PRO A 71 -10.80 17.77 -16.51
C PRO A 71 -9.69 16.72 -16.73
N ALA A 72 -8.75 17.01 -17.63
CA ALA A 72 -7.59 16.14 -17.89
C ALA A 72 -6.63 16.00 -16.70
N LEU A 73 -6.71 16.90 -15.71
CA LEU A 73 -5.83 16.95 -14.56
C LEU A 73 -6.52 16.52 -13.27
N VAL A 74 -7.84 16.39 -13.21
CA VAL A 74 -8.60 16.04 -11.99
C VAL A 74 -8.02 14.77 -11.34
N LYS A 75 -7.91 13.68 -12.10
CA LYS A 75 -7.34 12.42 -11.59
C LYS A 75 -5.91 12.54 -11.05
N LYS A 76 -5.12 13.48 -11.62
CA LYS A 76 -3.72 13.72 -11.22
C LYS A 76 -3.60 14.65 -10.02
N ALA A 77 -4.59 15.50 -9.80
CA ALA A 77 -4.59 16.54 -8.78
C ALA A 77 -5.17 16.08 -7.44
N VAL A 78 -6.12 15.14 -7.45
CA VAL A 78 -6.87 14.72 -6.24
C VAL A 78 -5.92 14.22 -5.13
N VAL A 79 -4.95 13.38 -5.46
CA VAL A 79 -4.01 12.82 -4.47
C VAL A 79 -3.12 13.89 -3.84
N PRO A 80 -2.39 14.73 -4.61
CA PRO A 80 -1.60 15.81 -4.03
C PRO A 80 -2.42 16.80 -3.21
N LEU A 81 -3.65 17.13 -3.65
CA LEU A 81 -4.55 18.02 -2.89
C LEU A 81 -4.98 17.39 -1.56
N ALA A 82 -5.34 16.10 -1.56
CA ALA A 82 -5.71 15.38 -0.35
C ALA A 82 -4.57 15.40 0.68
N ILE A 83 -3.33 15.16 0.22
CA ILE A 83 -2.15 15.19 1.09
C ILE A 83 -1.87 16.63 1.57
N GLY A 84 -1.94 17.63 0.71
CA GLY A 84 -1.74 19.02 1.08
C GLY A 84 -2.73 19.51 2.13
N ASN A 85 -4.00 19.16 1.97
CA ASN A 85 -5.05 19.48 2.93
C ASN A 85 -4.82 18.78 4.28
N SER A 86 -4.52 17.49 4.25
CA SER A 86 -4.23 16.73 5.48
C SER A 86 -3.03 17.30 6.24
N TYR A 87 -2.00 17.76 5.53
CA TYR A 87 -0.83 18.39 6.10
C TYR A 87 -1.19 19.63 6.95
N ILE A 88 -2.09 20.48 6.41
CA ILE A 88 -2.57 21.68 7.10
C ILE A 88 -3.34 21.31 8.37
N HIS A 89 -4.30 20.39 8.27
CA HIS A 89 -5.10 19.96 9.42
C HIS A 89 -4.25 19.37 10.54
N ILE A 90 -3.30 18.52 10.18
CA ILE A 90 -2.41 17.85 11.13
C ILE A 90 -1.53 18.85 11.85
N LEU A 91 -0.88 19.78 11.14
CA LEU A 91 -0.02 20.79 11.76
C LEU A 91 -0.81 21.75 12.64
N ASP A 92 -1.99 22.21 12.21
CA ASP A 92 -2.84 23.08 13.01
C ASP A 92 -3.24 22.44 14.34
N ASP A 93 -3.67 21.19 14.32
CA ASP A 93 -4.08 20.48 15.53
C ASP A 93 -2.89 20.17 16.44
N ALA A 94 -1.77 19.72 15.84
CA ALA A 94 -0.56 19.43 16.61
C ALA A 94 -0.02 20.68 17.34
N LEU A 95 0.01 21.83 16.66
CA LEU A 95 0.42 23.10 17.28
C LEU A 95 -0.53 23.54 18.40
N LYS A 96 -1.84 23.41 18.19
CA LYS A 96 -2.84 23.76 19.21
C LYS A 96 -2.76 22.87 20.46
N SER A 97 -2.37 21.60 20.28
CA SER A 97 -2.28 20.66 21.40
C SER A 97 -1.11 20.97 22.34
N GLN A 98 -0.07 21.66 21.87
CA GLN A 98 1.17 21.95 22.61
C GLN A 98 1.84 20.71 23.21
N GLU A 99 1.60 19.52 22.62
CA GLU A 99 2.17 18.28 23.09
C GLU A 99 3.60 18.12 22.57
N GLU A 100 4.50 17.65 23.44
CA GLU A 100 5.88 17.34 23.10
C GLU A 100 6.03 15.86 22.75
N TYR A 101 6.81 15.56 21.71
CA TYR A 101 7.11 14.22 21.23
C TYR A 101 8.62 14.00 21.07
N ASP A 102 9.06 12.76 21.29
CA ASP A 102 10.46 12.35 21.08
C ASP A 102 10.73 12.00 19.61
N PHE A 103 9.72 11.48 18.93
CA PHE A 103 9.79 11.00 17.55
C PHE A 103 8.59 11.45 16.73
N LEU A 104 8.87 11.79 15.46
CA LEU A 104 7.91 11.96 14.40
C LEU A 104 8.07 10.83 13.38
N ILE A 105 7.06 10.00 13.20
CA ILE A 105 7.01 8.98 12.14
C ILE A 105 6.07 9.48 11.05
N VAL A 106 6.58 9.60 9.84
CA VAL A 106 5.80 10.05 8.68
C VAL A 106 5.82 9.02 7.56
N ASN A 107 4.68 8.86 6.90
CA ASN A 107 4.61 8.19 5.61
C ASN A 107 5.43 8.96 4.57
N SER A 108 6.01 8.26 3.60
CA SER A 108 6.81 8.84 2.53
C SER A 108 6.08 9.89 1.67
N PHE A 109 4.77 10.03 1.81
CA PHE A 109 4.00 11.10 1.18
C PHE A 109 4.12 12.45 1.88
N TYR A 110 4.63 12.50 3.11
CA TYR A 110 4.81 13.74 3.85
C TYR A 110 6.29 14.12 3.94
N ASP A 111 6.56 15.40 3.80
CA ASP A 111 7.89 15.94 4.13
C ASP A 111 8.03 16.06 5.65
N GLY A 112 8.61 15.05 6.27
CA GLY A 112 8.82 15.00 7.70
C GLY A 112 9.77 16.10 8.19
N ASN A 113 10.73 16.55 7.38
CA ASN A 113 11.67 17.58 7.76
C ASN A 113 11.01 18.96 7.76
N GLU A 114 10.21 19.28 6.72
CA GLU A 114 9.45 20.53 6.72
C GLU A 114 8.38 20.53 7.83
N MET A 115 7.70 19.40 8.08
CA MET A 115 6.81 19.25 9.21
C MET A 115 7.55 19.47 10.53
N ASN A 116 8.77 18.95 10.64
CA ASN A 116 9.58 19.08 11.85
C ASN A 116 10.11 20.49 12.10
N LYS A 117 10.30 21.34 11.10
CA LYS A 117 10.60 22.77 11.31
C LYS A 117 9.51 23.47 12.13
N VAL A 118 8.27 23.01 11.95
CA VAL A 118 7.10 23.54 12.66
C VAL A 118 6.94 22.90 14.04
N LEU A 119 7.00 21.57 14.11
CA LEU A 119 6.72 20.80 15.32
C LEU A 119 7.92 20.67 16.28
N LYS A 120 9.15 20.89 15.78
CA LYS A 120 10.41 20.82 16.54
C LYS A 120 10.63 19.50 17.30
N ILE A 121 10.26 18.38 16.67
CA ILE A 121 10.45 17.06 17.23
C ILE A 121 11.88 16.57 16.94
N PRO A 122 12.65 16.07 17.93
CA PRO A 122 14.09 15.84 17.77
C PRO A 122 14.45 14.75 16.75
N ASN A 123 13.59 13.76 16.54
CA ASN A 123 13.89 12.63 15.66
C ASN A 123 12.78 12.43 14.64
N VAL A 124 13.15 12.47 13.36
CA VAL A 124 12.25 12.17 12.23
C VAL A 124 12.55 10.77 11.68
N ILE A 125 11.50 9.99 11.54
CA ILE A 125 11.51 8.66 10.93
C ILE A 125 10.64 8.72 9.69
N ALA A 126 11.21 8.44 8.53
CA ALA A 126 10.46 8.27 7.30
C ALA A 126 10.12 6.79 7.09
N LEU A 127 8.89 6.51 6.71
CA LEU A 127 8.39 5.15 6.50
C LEU A 127 8.03 4.92 5.04
N TYR A 128 8.53 3.83 4.48
CA TYR A 128 8.37 3.45 3.08
C TYR A 128 7.74 2.07 2.95
N ASN A 129 6.74 1.96 2.10
CA ASN A 129 6.04 0.70 1.84
C ASN A 129 6.67 -0.11 0.70
N ASN A 130 7.47 0.54 -0.15
CA ASN A 130 8.05 -0.05 -1.35
C ASN A 130 9.58 0.09 -1.35
N GLY A 131 10.24 -0.68 -2.19
CA GLY A 131 11.62 -0.39 -2.60
C GLY A 131 11.71 0.99 -3.28
N LEU A 132 12.88 1.60 -3.21
CA LEU A 132 13.12 2.92 -3.77
C LEU A 132 13.63 2.78 -5.21
N GLY A 133 12.88 3.32 -6.16
CA GLY A 133 13.26 3.36 -7.57
C GLY A 133 13.70 4.75 -8.04
N GLU A 134 14.61 4.81 -9.03
CA GLU A 134 15.08 6.09 -9.60
C GLU A 134 14.09 6.74 -10.57
N LYS A 135 13.29 5.92 -11.23
CA LYS A 135 12.31 6.34 -12.24
C LYS A 135 10.90 6.14 -11.70
N SER A 136 10.32 7.12 -11.05
CA SER A 136 8.89 7.12 -10.79
C SER A 136 8.19 7.98 -11.84
N PRO A 137 7.12 7.49 -12.52
CA PRO A 137 6.29 8.33 -13.39
C PRO A 137 5.72 9.53 -12.64
N PHE A 138 5.58 9.41 -11.33
CA PHE A 138 5.25 10.52 -10.45
C PHE A 138 6.32 11.63 -10.47
N ILE A 139 7.60 11.32 -10.72
CA ILE A 139 8.67 12.33 -10.84
C ILE A 139 8.44 13.19 -12.08
N GLU A 140 7.98 12.62 -13.19
CA GLU A 140 7.67 13.41 -14.39
C GLU A 140 6.36 14.21 -14.25
N MET A 141 5.35 13.64 -13.59
CA MET A 141 4.13 14.37 -13.25
C MET A 141 4.40 15.58 -12.34
N SER A 142 5.33 15.46 -11.39
CA SER A 142 5.69 16.54 -10.48
C SER A 142 6.35 17.71 -11.20
N LYS A 143 7.15 17.44 -12.24
CA LYS A 143 7.84 18.49 -13.02
C LYS A 143 6.85 19.49 -13.67
N ALA A 144 5.66 19.04 -14.02
CA ALA A 144 4.66 19.87 -14.69
C ALA A 144 3.76 20.69 -13.74
N HIS A 145 3.61 20.25 -12.47
CA HIS A 145 2.60 20.81 -11.54
C HIS A 145 3.14 21.09 -10.14
N ARG A 146 4.42 21.34 -9.99
CA ARG A 146 5.25 21.29 -8.77
C ARG A 146 4.81 22.11 -7.56
N ASN A 147 4.09 23.20 -7.72
CA ASN A 147 3.99 24.18 -6.62
C ASN A 147 2.58 24.52 -6.16
N HIS A 148 1.54 24.19 -6.90
CA HIS A 148 0.20 24.75 -6.62
C HIS A 148 -0.47 24.12 -5.37
N TYR A 149 -0.22 22.86 -5.10
CA TYR A 149 -0.91 22.12 -4.04
C TYR A 149 -0.34 22.39 -2.64
N TRP A 150 0.95 22.76 -2.55
CA TRP A 150 1.65 23.02 -1.30
C TRP A 150 1.69 24.49 -0.91
N ILE A 151 1.34 25.39 -1.83
CA ILE A 151 1.36 26.87 -1.59
C ILE A 151 0.58 27.22 -0.32
N PRO A 152 -0.63 26.69 -0.06
CA PRO A 152 -1.34 27.06 1.17
C PRO A 152 -0.59 26.65 2.44
N ALA A 153 -0.05 25.42 2.49
CA ALA A 153 0.72 24.93 3.63
C ALA A 153 2.04 25.71 3.79
N ASN A 154 2.79 25.87 2.70
CA ASN A 154 4.05 26.61 2.68
C ASN A 154 3.87 28.04 3.19
N LYS A 155 2.84 28.72 2.71
CA LYS A 155 2.55 30.11 3.11
C LYS A 155 2.08 30.19 4.56
N LYS A 156 1.22 29.25 5.00
CA LYS A 156 0.64 29.27 6.35
C LYS A 156 1.68 29.01 7.42
N PHE A 157 2.58 28.06 7.22
CA PHE A 157 3.54 27.60 8.22
C PHE A 157 4.97 28.10 7.98
N ASN A 158 5.19 28.94 6.95
CA ASN A 158 6.52 29.39 6.54
C ASN A 158 7.52 28.26 6.32
N ILE A 159 7.07 27.23 5.60
CA ILE A 159 7.85 26.05 5.21
C ILE A 159 8.05 25.99 3.70
N ASN A 160 8.90 25.10 3.20
CA ASN A 160 9.24 25.04 1.80
C ASN A 160 9.18 23.60 1.29
N ILE A 161 7.97 23.06 1.22
CA ILE A 161 7.72 21.78 0.56
C ILE A 161 7.94 22.02 -0.94
N LYS A 162 9.09 21.60 -1.46
CA LYS A 162 9.51 21.95 -2.82
C LYS A 162 8.97 21.01 -3.89
N ASP A 163 8.85 19.75 -3.57
CA ASP A 163 8.45 18.73 -4.54
C ASP A 163 7.98 17.47 -3.84
N PHE A 164 6.69 17.19 -3.95
CA PHE A 164 6.04 16.03 -3.38
C PHE A 164 6.75 14.70 -3.69
N LEU A 165 7.42 14.61 -4.83
CA LEU A 165 7.99 13.36 -5.31
C LEU A 165 9.51 13.26 -5.16
N LEU A 166 10.21 14.39 -5.13
CA LEU A 166 11.62 14.41 -4.72
C LEU A 166 11.78 14.20 -3.21
N GLN A 167 10.74 14.55 -2.44
CA GLN A 167 10.66 14.34 -1.01
C GLN A 167 10.24 12.92 -0.64
N HIS A 168 9.81 12.14 -1.63
CA HIS A 168 9.48 10.73 -1.44
C HIS A 168 10.55 9.95 -0.68
N PHE A 169 11.73 10.50 -0.58
CA PHE A 169 12.87 9.88 0.08
C PHE A 169 13.22 10.49 1.44
N ASN A 170 12.56 11.59 1.87
CA ASN A 170 12.90 12.27 3.10
C ASN A 170 14.43 12.22 3.37
N PRO A 171 15.27 12.79 2.49
CA PRO A 171 16.71 12.53 2.47
C PRO A 171 17.36 12.84 3.82
N ASP A 172 16.84 13.83 4.52
CA ASP A 172 17.36 14.30 5.80
C ASP A 172 16.72 13.60 7.02
N ALA A 173 15.80 12.65 6.82
CA ALA A 173 15.26 11.87 7.93
C ALA A 173 16.37 11.04 8.58
N LYS A 174 16.46 11.13 9.91
CA LYS A 174 17.49 10.43 10.69
C LYS A 174 17.41 8.91 10.54
N TYR A 175 16.20 8.39 10.42
CA TYR A 175 15.94 6.96 10.23
C TYR A 175 14.93 6.76 9.10
N LYS A 176 15.18 5.77 8.25
CA LYS A 176 14.34 5.41 7.11
C LYS A 176 13.95 3.95 7.22
N LEU A 177 12.70 3.71 7.64
CA LEU A 177 12.19 2.35 7.84
C LEU A 177 11.50 1.86 6.57
N MET A 178 11.97 0.74 6.04
CA MET A 178 11.45 0.08 4.86
C MET A 178 10.54 -1.07 5.29
N LEU A 179 9.22 -0.93 5.10
CA LEU A 179 8.22 -1.99 5.33
C LEU A 179 8.26 -3.02 4.19
N THR A 180 9.44 -3.44 3.85
CA THR A 180 9.75 -4.43 2.82
C THR A 180 11.10 -5.08 3.13
N THR A 181 11.61 -5.92 2.24
CA THR A 181 12.92 -6.54 2.36
C THR A 181 13.89 -6.04 1.30
N LYS A 182 15.18 -6.33 1.49
CA LYS A 182 16.21 -6.01 0.48
C LYS A 182 15.94 -6.66 -0.87
N MET A 183 15.18 -7.76 -0.92
CA MET A 183 14.82 -8.42 -2.17
C MET A 183 13.95 -7.53 -3.08
N PHE A 184 13.14 -6.66 -2.48
CA PHE A 184 12.29 -5.69 -3.20
C PHE A 184 13.01 -4.37 -3.48
N GLN A 185 14.28 -4.25 -3.15
CA GLN A 185 15.12 -3.15 -3.59
C GLN A 185 15.77 -3.53 -4.92
N THR A 186 15.08 -3.27 -6.02
CA THR A 186 15.47 -3.71 -7.38
C THR A 186 16.61 -2.88 -7.97
N GLU A 187 16.80 -1.66 -7.47
CA GLU A 187 17.83 -0.75 -8.00
C GLU A 187 19.14 -0.84 -7.25
N THR A 188 20.22 -0.54 -7.98
CA THR A 188 21.60 -0.51 -7.48
C THR A 188 21.93 0.74 -6.66
N ARG A 189 20.91 1.54 -6.29
CA ARG A 189 21.12 2.74 -5.48
C ARG A 189 21.82 2.37 -4.18
N LYS A 190 22.96 3.01 -3.90
CA LYS A 190 23.62 2.87 -2.60
C LYS A 190 22.75 3.53 -1.55
N LEU A 191 22.14 2.73 -0.71
CA LEU A 191 21.45 3.18 0.49
C LEU A 191 22.49 3.40 1.59
N ASP A 192 22.37 4.52 2.30
CA ASP A 192 23.23 4.81 3.46
C ASP A 192 22.76 4.05 4.70
N ASP A 193 23.49 4.18 5.80
CA ASP A 193 23.22 3.48 7.08
C ASP A 193 21.94 3.96 7.80
N SER A 194 21.23 4.92 7.25
CA SER A 194 19.93 5.38 7.77
C SER A 194 18.75 4.52 7.32
N PHE A 195 18.95 3.62 6.35
CA PHE A 195 17.92 2.72 5.83
C PHE A 195 17.89 1.38 6.56
N PHE A 196 16.72 1.02 7.06
CA PHE A 196 16.47 -0.22 7.79
C PHE A 196 15.31 -0.99 7.15
N PHE A 197 15.59 -2.18 6.65
CA PHE A 197 14.58 -3.09 6.14
C PHE A 197 13.98 -3.88 7.29
N ILE A 198 12.72 -3.58 7.63
CA ILE A 198 12.04 -4.14 8.80
C ILE A 198 10.93 -5.14 8.44
N GLY A 199 10.85 -5.48 7.16
CA GLY A 199 9.85 -6.41 6.63
C GLY A 199 8.46 -5.81 6.53
N PRO A 200 7.55 -6.47 5.78
CA PRO A 200 6.20 -6.00 5.59
C PRO A 200 5.37 -6.05 6.87
N SER A 201 4.31 -5.27 6.91
CA SER A 201 3.27 -5.30 7.93
C SER A 201 2.20 -6.32 7.55
N PHE A 202 1.70 -7.06 8.54
CA PHE A 202 0.60 -8.01 8.38
C PHE A 202 -0.59 -7.51 9.19
N TYR A 203 -1.58 -7.00 8.49
CA TYR A 203 -2.80 -6.53 9.11
C TYR A 203 -3.84 -7.65 9.18
N GLU A 204 -4.00 -8.23 10.35
CA GLU A 204 -5.11 -9.15 10.63
C GLU A 204 -6.41 -8.34 10.68
N ARG A 205 -7.23 -8.52 9.65
CA ARG A 205 -8.55 -7.89 9.59
C ARG A 205 -9.60 -8.78 10.22
N PRO A 206 -10.62 -8.21 10.88
CA PRO A 206 -11.76 -9.00 11.35
C PRO A 206 -12.40 -9.76 10.18
N ILE A 207 -12.87 -10.97 10.47
CA ILE A 207 -13.68 -11.73 9.53
C ILE A 207 -14.98 -10.97 9.29
N ASP A 208 -15.32 -10.71 8.04
CA ASP A 208 -16.61 -10.14 7.65
C ASP A 208 -17.64 -11.25 7.53
N ASN A 209 -18.40 -11.46 8.61
CA ASN A 209 -19.44 -12.49 8.66
C ASN A 209 -20.63 -12.19 7.73
N THR A 210 -20.70 -11.01 7.12
CA THR A 210 -21.73 -10.65 6.14
C THR A 210 -21.36 -11.10 4.73
N PHE A 211 -20.08 -11.40 4.48
CA PHE A 211 -19.62 -11.89 3.20
C PHE A 211 -19.94 -13.38 3.03
N ASN A 212 -21.02 -13.66 2.35
CA ASN A 212 -21.49 -15.02 2.10
C ASN A 212 -21.17 -15.43 0.65
N PHE A 213 -19.92 -15.86 0.42
CA PHE A 213 -19.49 -16.43 -0.83
C PHE A 213 -19.11 -17.89 -0.63
N LYS A 214 -19.57 -18.75 -1.53
CA LYS A 214 -19.26 -20.18 -1.51
C LYS A 214 -18.53 -20.56 -2.79
N LYS A 215 -17.39 -21.21 -2.63
CA LYS A 215 -16.68 -21.82 -3.74
C LYS A 215 -17.45 -23.06 -4.22
N ASP A 216 -17.65 -23.14 -5.53
CA ASP A 216 -18.29 -24.31 -6.16
C ASP A 216 -17.41 -25.55 -6.02
N GLU A 217 -18.03 -26.64 -5.66
CA GLU A 217 -17.32 -27.90 -5.55
C GLU A 217 -16.80 -28.37 -6.94
N GLY A 218 -15.56 -28.79 -6.98
CA GLY A 218 -14.91 -29.27 -8.21
C GLY A 218 -14.38 -28.16 -9.14
N LYS A 219 -14.70 -26.88 -8.89
CA LYS A 219 -14.15 -25.77 -9.68
C LYS A 219 -12.92 -25.14 -9.04
N LYS A 220 -12.03 -24.58 -9.89
CA LYS A 220 -10.94 -23.71 -9.45
C LYS A 220 -11.44 -22.28 -9.29
N LEU A 221 -11.13 -21.66 -8.17
CA LEU A 221 -11.49 -20.27 -7.90
C LEU A 221 -10.38 -19.32 -8.36
N ILE A 222 -10.71 -18.48 -9.32
CA ILE A 222 -9.87 -17.35 -9.75
C ILE A 222 -10.35 -16.10 -9.03
N TYR A 223 -9.47 -15.49 -8.23
CA TYR A 223 -9.69 -14.17 -7.66
C TYR A 223 -9.01 -13.11 -8.53
N VAL A 224 -9.73 -12.05 -8.88
CA VAL A 224 -9.21 -10.93 -9.68
C VAL A 224 -9.36 -9.64 -8.90
N SER A 225 -8.23 -8.91 -8.70
CA SER A 225 -8.25 -7.61 -8.07
C SER A 225 -7.09 -6.74 -8.55
N PHE A 226 -7.40 -5.62 -9.18
CA PHE A 226 -6.41 -4.64 -9.63
C PHE A 226 -6.27 -3.43 -8.67
N GLY A 227 -6.66 -3.60 -7.40
CA GLY A 227 -6.51 -2.61 -6.33
C GLY A 227 -7.71 -1.70 -6.16
N ILE A 228 -7.61 -0.77 -5.19
CA ILE A 228 -8.71 0.08 -4.75
C ILE A 228 -8.57 1.51 -5.26
N THR A 229 -7.35 2.05 -5.28
CA THR A 229 -7.12 3.49 -5.41
C THR A 229 -6.93 3.95 -6.86
N PHE A 230 -6.29 3.17 -7.70
CA PHE A 230 -5.93 3.53 -9.08
C PHE A 230 -6.53 2.57 -10.12
N ASN A 231 -7.56 1.88 -9.74
CA ASN A 231 -8.22 0.88 -10.54
C ASN A 231 -9.32 1.52 -11.39
N SER A 232 -8.98 1.97 -12.59
CA SER A 232 -9.93 2.56 -13.54
C SER A 232 -10.01 1.79 -14.85
N SER A 233 -9.49 0.56 -14.92
CA SER A 233 -9.44 -0.20 -16.15
C SER A 233 -10.57 -1.21 -16.21
N VAL A 234 -11.74 -0.75 -16.64
CA VAL A 234 -12.91 -1.60 -16.96
C VAL A 234 -12.52 -2.67 -17.99
N ASP A 235 -11.63 -2.34 -18.93
CA ASP A 235 -11.22 -3.23 -20.01
C ASP A 235 -10.48 -4.48 -19.51
N LEU A 236 -9.65 -4.37 -18.47
CA LEU A 236 -8.99 -5.54 -17.88
C LEU A 236 -10.01 -6.52 -17.26
N TYR A 237 -11.07 -6.00 -16.65
CA TYR A 237 -12.13 -6.85 -16.12
C TYR A 237 -12.96 -7.50 -17.22
N LYS A 238 -13.23 -6.78 -18.31
CA LYS A 238 -13.90 -7.35 -19.50
C LYS A 238 -13.09 -8.46 -20.13
N MET A 239 -11.75 -8.29 -20.23
CA MET A 239 -10.88 -9.36 -20.71
C MET A 239 -10.97 -10.61 -19.83
N CYS A 240 -11.03 -10.45 -18.49
CA CYS A 240 -11.22 -11.60 -17.59
C CYS A 240 -12.59 -12.30 -17.83
N ILE A 241 -13.65 -11.52 -18.09
CA ILE A 241 -14.98 -12.06 -18.41
C ILE A 241 -14.91 -12.84 -19.71
N GLU A 242 -14.26 -12.32 -20.74
CA GLU A 242 -14.09 -12.98 -22.02
C GLU A 242 -13.25 -14.25 -21.91
N ALA A 243 -12.13 -14.20 -21.16
CA ALA A 243 -11.22 -15.33 -20.96
C ALA A 243 -11.86 -16.53 -20.23
N PHE A 244 -12.67 -16.24 -19.20
CA PHE A 244 -13.15 -17.27 -18.27
C PHE A 244 -14.68 -17.42 -18.23
N GLY A 245 -15.42 -16.62 -19.01
CA GLY A 245 -16.88 -16.65 -19.04
C GLY A 245 -17.41 -18.01 -19.48
N ASN A 246 -18.49 -18.47 -18.83
CA ASN A 246 -19.14 -19.75 -19.10
C ASN A 246 -18.23 -21.00 -18.94
N SER A 247 -17.08 -20.86 -18.30
CA SER A 247 -16.21 -22.00 -18.01
C SER A 247 -16.87 -22.96 -17.03
N LYS A 248 -16.73 -24.27 -17.31
CA LYS A 248 -17.14 -25.33 -16.37
C LYS A 248 -16.09 -25.62 -15.30
N GLU A 249 -14.84 -25.20 -15.54
CA GLU A 249 -13.68 -25.49 -14.69
C GLU A 249 -13.41 -24.35 -13.70
N PHE A 250 -13.78 -23.12 -14.07
CA PHE A 250 -13.46 -21.94 -13.30
C PHE A 250 -14.71 -21.27 -12.71
N GLN A 251 -14.58 -20.88 -11.45
CA GLN A 251 -15.42 -19.89 -10.81
C GLN A 251 -14.57 -18.63 -10.60
N VAL A 252 -15.11 -17.46 -10.87
CA VAL A 252 -14.35 -16.21 -10.82
C VAL A 252 -15.00 -15.22 -9.84
N VAL A 253 -14.19 -14.66 -8.94
CA VAL A 253 -14.59 -13.57 -8.06
C VAL A 253 -13.76 -12.34 -8.41
N MET A 254 -14.42 -11.22 -8.67
CA MET A 254 -13.78 -9.96 -9.02
C MET A 254 -14.06 -8.86 -8.01
N SER A 255 -13.00 -8.16 -7.57
CA SER A 255 -13.09 -6.89 -6.85
C SER A 255 -12.75 -5.76 -7.82
N ILE A 256 -13.79 -5.03 -8.27
CA ILE A 256 -13.61 -4.01 -9.31
C ILE A 256 -13.29 -2.61 -8.76
N GLY A 257 -13.26 -2.43 -7.44
CA GLY A 257 -13.01 -1.15 -6.79
C GLY A 257 -14.21 -0.20 -6.80
N LYS A 258 -14.13 0.86 -5.99
CA LYS A 258 -15.23 1.80 -5.80
C LYS A 258 -15.50 2.72 -7.01
N GLN A 259 -14.51 2.86 -7.91
CA GLN A 259 -14.59 3.79 -9.04
C GLN A 259 -15.25 3.19 -10.27
N ASN A 260 -15.30 1.86 -10.38
CA ASN A 260 -15.90 1.16 -11.51
C ASN A 260 -17.34 0.76 -11.19
N LYS A 261 -18.17 0.77 -12.21
CA LYS A 261 -19.57 0.35 -12.10
C LYS A 261 -19.75 -1.02 -12.74
N LYS A 262 -20.52 -1.88 -12.07
CA LYS A 262 -20.78 -3.24 -12.54
C LYS A 262 -21.47 -3.24 -13.92
N GLU A 263 -22.30 -2.27 -14.17
CA GLU A 263 -23.03 -2.07 -15.43
C GLU A 263 -22.10 -1.80 -16.62
N GLU A 264 -20.91 -1.28 -16.39
CA GLU A 264 -19.93 -0.99 -17.44
C GLU A 264 -19.25 -2.27 -17.97
N LEU A 265 -19.39 -3.39 -17.24
CA LEU A 265 -18.78 -4.68 -17.62
C LEU A 265 -19.58 -5.42 -18.70
N GLY A 266 -20.83 -5.05 -18.94
CA GLY A 266 -21.74 -5.78 -19.84
C GLY A 266 -22.35 -7.01 -19.17
N ASP A 267 -22.64 -8.05 -19.96
CA ASP A 267 -23.22 -9.29 -19.46
C ASP A 267 -22.20 -10.06 -18.60
N ILE A 268 -22.60 -10.41 -17.39
CA ILE A 268 -21.76 -11.13 -16.44
C ILE A 268 -22.20 -12.59 -16.43
N PRO A 269 -21.32 -13.52 -16.85
CA PRO A 269 -21.61 -14.95 -16.87
C PRO A 269 -21.92 -15.51 -15.47
N GLU A 270 -22.71 -16.59 -15.38
CA GLU A 270 -23.13 -17.22 -14.12
C GLU A 270 -21.98 -17.67 -13.22
N ASN A 271 -20.83 -18.05 -13.80
CA ASN A 271 -19.65 -18.46 -13.06
C ASN A 271 -18.85 -17.28 -12.49
N PHE A 272 -19.32 -16.02 -12.65
CA PHE A 272 -18.71 -14.81 -12.12
C PHE A 272 -19.50 -14.22 -10.96
N SER A 273 -18.76 -13.79 -9.92
CA SER A 273 -19.27 -12.95 -8.84
C SER A 273 -18.48 -11.65 -8.80
N VAL A 274 -19.16 -10.51 -9.01
CA VAL A 274 -18.52 -9.19 -9.13
C VAL A 274 -18.96 -8.28 -8.01
N TYR A 275 -17.98 -7.69 -7.32
CA TYR A 275 -18.17 -6.79 -6.18
C TYR A 275 -17.33 -5.52 -6.35
N ASN A 276 -17.82 -4.39 -5.89
CA ASN A 276 -17.00 -3.17 -5.79
C ASN A 276 -15.94 -3.29 -4.70
N TYR A 277 -16.28 -3.96 -3.61
CA TYR A 277 -15.39 -4.25 -2.50
C TYR A 277 -15.72 -5.63 -1.92
N LEU A 278 -14.69 -6.34 -1.47
CA LEU A 278 -14.85 -7.60 -0.77
C LEU A 278 -13.72 -7.81 0.25
N PRO A 279 -13.92 -8.66 1.26
CA PRO A 279 -12.91 -8.95 2.26
C PRO A 279 -11.82 -9.84 1.66
N GLN A 280 -10.76 -9.22 1.14
CA GLN A 280 -9.70 -9.87 0.36
C GLN A 280 -9.11 -11.11 1.04
N LEU A 281 -8.85 -11.06 2.35
CA LEU A 281 -8.28 -12.20 3.06
C LEU A 281 -9.18 -13.44 3.04
N GLN A 282 -10.50 -13.25 3.12
CA GLN A 282 -11.45 -14.36 3.06
C GLN A 282 -11.51 -14.99 1.66
N VAL A 283 -11.37 -14.17 0.62
CA VAL A 283 -11.35 -14.67 -0.75
C VAL A 283 -10.03 -15.35 -1.06
N LEU A 284 -8.90 -14.79 -0.65
CA LEU A 284 -7.58 -15.40 -0.82
C LEU A 284 -7.47 -16.77 -0.15
N ALA A 285 -8.13 -16.95 1.02
CA ALA A 285 -8.18 -18.24 1.70
C ALA A 285 -8.82 -19.37 0.89
N MET A 286 -9.66 -19.02 -0.10
CA MET A 286 -10.36 -19.97 -0.96
C MET A 286 -9.79 -20.04 -2.38
N ALA A 287 -8.98 -19.06 -2.78
CA ALA A 287 -8.50 -18.90 -4.14
C ALA A 287 -7.46 -19.96 -4.53
N ASP A 288 -7.61 -20.52 -5.73
CA ASP A 288 -6.59 -21.34 -6.36
C ASP A 288 -5.61 -20.50 -7.17
N VAL A 289 -6.09 -19.39 -7.74
CA VAL A 289 -5.35 -18.44 -8.58
C VAL A 289 -5.69 -17.03 -8.14
N PHE A 290 -4.70 -16.15 -8.06
CA PHE A 290 -4.88 -14.73 -7.80
C PHE A 290 -4.28 -13.91 -8.95
N ILE A 291 -5.12 -13.18 -9.67
CA ILE A 291 -4.72 -12.23 -10.71
C ILE A 291 -4.76 -10.83 -10.08
N SER A 292 -3.61 -10.17 -10.01
CA SER A 292 -3.41 -8.94 -9.27
C SER A 292 -2.61 -7.91 -10.05
N HIS A 293 -2.73 -6.64 -9.68
CA HIS A 293 -1.85 -5.58 -10.16
C HIS A 293 -0.44 -5.59 -9.53
N GLY A 294 -0.19 -6.46 -8.54
CA GLY A 294 1.13 -6.54 -7.89
C GLY A 294 1.39 -5.45 -6.83
N GLY A 295 0.35 -4.92 -6.18
CA GLY A 295 0.51 -4.01 -5.05
C GLY A 295 1.06 -4.71 -3.81
N ASN A 296 1.90 -4.03 -3.02
CA ASN A 296 2.61 -4.61 -1.88
C ASN A 296 1.71 -5.35 -0.89
N ASN A 297 0.60 -4.74 -0.49
CA ASN A 297 -0.29 -5.37 0.47
C ASN A 297 -0.85 -6.69 -0.08
N SER A 298 -1.25 -6.70 -1.37
CA SER A 298 -1.78 -7.91 -2.02
C SER A 298 -0.74 -9.02 -2.12
N ILE A 299 0.52 -8.67 -2.47
CA ILE A 299 1.64 -9.62 -2.52
C ILE A 299 1.90 -10.19 -1.12
N ASN A 300 2.03 -9.30 -0.13
CA ASN A 300 2.33 -9.69 1.25
C ASN A 300 1.24 -10.61 1.82
N GLU A 301 -0.03 -10.29 1.57
CA GLU A 301 -1.16 -11.11 2.01
C GLU A 301 -1.16 -12.47 1.31
N ALA A 302 -1.05 -12.50 -0.03
CA ALA A 302 -1.05 -13.73 -0.81
C ALA A 302 0.10 -14.66 -0.40
N PHE A 303 1.32 -14.13 -0.29
CA PHE A 303 2.51 -14.94 0.00
C PHE A 303 2.57 -15.38 1.46
N SER A 304 2.41 -14.45 2.41
CA SER A 304 2.68 -14.73 3.82
C SER A 304 1.56 -15.44 4.54
N GLN A 305 0.30 -15.17 4.17
CA GLN A 305 -0.85 -15.72 4.88
C GLN A 305 -1.44 -16.94 4.18
N PHE A 306 -1.38 -16.96 2.84
CA PHE A 306 -2.04 -18.01 2.06
C PHE A 306 -1.09 -18.87 1.23
N HIS A 307 0.21 -18.55 1.23
CA HIS A 307 1.21 -19.27 0.45
C HIS A 307 0.75 -19.47 -1.01
N LEU A 308 0.21 -18.40 -1.59
CA LEU A 308 -0.42 -18.38 -2.89
C LEU A 308 0.43 -17.58 -3.88
N PRO A 309 1.06 -18.21 -4.87
CA PRO A 309 1.72 -17.51 -5.97
C PRO A 309 0.71 -16.65 -6.74
N ILE A 310 1.16 -15.64 -7.45
CA ILE A 310 0.27 -14.68 -8.12
C ILE A 310 0.56 -14.54 -9.61
N ILE A 311 -0.49 -14.16 -10.37
CA ILE A 311 -0.35 -13.65 -11.73
C ILE A 311 -0.45 -12.13 -11.63
N VAL A 312 0.58 -11.41 -12.10
CA VAL A 312 0.69 -9.96 -11.96
C VAL A 312 0.53 -9.27 -13.30
N VAL A 313 -0.37 -8.30 -13.35
CA VAL A 313 -0.55 -7.35 -14.46
C VAL A 313 -0.26 -5.96 -13.92
N PRO A 314 1.00 -5.50 -13.93
CA PRO A 314 1.36 -4.22 -13.33
C PRO A 314 0.85 -3.06 -14.19
N ALA A 315 0.37 -2.00 -13.55
CA ALA A 315 -0.13 -0.80 -14.20
C ALA A 315 0.61 0.49 -13.78
N MET A 316 1.49 0.38 -12.77
CA MET A 316 2.21 1.52 -12.18
C MET A 316 3.63 1.11 -11.81
N PHE A 317 4.54 2.09 -11.81
CA PHE A 317 5.96 1.88 -11.53
C PHE A 317 6.26 1.01 -10.28
N ALA A 318 5.63 1.26 -9.14
CA ALA A 318 5.86 0.46 -7.93
C ALA A 318 5.42 -1.00 -8.09
N GLN A 319 4.43 -1.25 -8.93
CA GLN A 319 3.94 -2.59 -9.27
C GLN A 319 4.88 -3.28 -10.26
N GLU A 320 5.45 -2.52 -11.21
CA GLU A 320 6.47 -3.02 -12.14
C GLU A 320 7.74 -3.46 -11.39
N GLU A 321 8.18 -2.68 -10.37
CA GLU A 321 9.31 -3.06 -9.54
C GLU A 321 9.03 -4.35 -8.74
N ASN A 322 7.84 -4.48 -8.19
CA ASN A 322 7.41 -5.71 -7.54
C ASN A 322 7.34 -6.89 -8.51
N ALA A 323 6.83 -6.67 -9.72
CA ALA A 323 6.73 -7.67 -10.76
C ALA A 323 8.11 -8.24 -11.13
N LYS A 324 9.14 -7.39 -11.25
CA LYS A 324 10.55 -7.83 -11.48
C LYS A 324 11.04 -8.79 -10.39
N VAL A 325 10.64 -8.57 -9.13
CA VAL A 325 11.00 -9.46 -8.02
C VAL A 325 10.27 -10.80 -8.13
N ILE A 326 8.97 -10.76 -8.43
CA ILE A 326 8.16 -11.97 -8.61
C ILE A 326 8.71 -12.83 -9.76
N GLU A 327 9.04 -12.21 -10.88
CA GLU A 327 9.65 -12.90 -12.03
C GLU A 327 11.03 -13.47 -11.69
N LYS A 328 11.92 -12.66 -11.11
CA LYS A 328 13.28 -13.05 -10.71
C LYS A 328 13.31 -14.25 -9.79
N TYR A 329 12.39 -14.32 -8.84
CA TYR A 329 12.33 -15.43 -7.87
C TYR A 329 11.34 -16.54 -8.27
N GLU A 330 10.72 -16.42 -9.43
CA GLU A 330 9.71 -17.34 -9.93
C GLU A 330 8.57 -17.56 -8.91
N ALA A 331 8.10 -16.47 -8.28
CA ALA A 331 7.02 -16.51 -7.29
C ALA A 331 5.62 -16.33 -7.92
N GLY A 332 5.54 -16.37 -9.25
CA GLY A 332 4.33 -16.21 -10.03
C GLY A 332 4.64 -15.93 -11.49
N ILE A 333 3.65 -15.43 -12.22
CA ILE A 333 3.77 -15.05 -13.64
C ILE A 333 3.51 -13.55 -13.77
N VAL A 334 4.30 -12.87 -14.59
CA VAL A 334 4.11 -11.45 -14.91
C VAL A 334 3.64 -11.31 -16.34
N LEU A 335 2.59 -10.53 -16.55
CA LEU A 335 2.03 -10.23 -17.87
C LEU A 335 2.19 -8.72 -18.14
N ASP A 336 2.59 -8.38 -19.36
CA ASP A 336 2.52 -7.01 -19.82
C ASP A 336 1.06 -6.66 -20.16
N LYS A 337 0.59 -5.51 -19.65
CA LYS A 337 -0.78 -5.05 -19.90
C LYS A 337 -1.04 -4.74 -21.37
N ASP A 338 0.02 -4.36 -22.13
CA ASP A 338 -0.09 -3.95 -23.53
C ASP A 338 -0.18 -5.16 -24.47
N ASP A 339 0.28 -6.35 -24.01
CA ASP A 339 0.19 -7.62 -24.74
C ASP A 339 -1.02 -8.47 -24.31
N LEU A 340 -1.81 -7.99 -23.35
CA LEU A 340 -2.86 -8.78 -22.71
C LEU A 340 -4.02 -9.07 -23.66
N SER A 341 -4.41 -10.34 -23.73
CA SER A 341 -5.62 -10.80 -24.42
C SER A 341 -6.35 -11.86 -23.59
N PRO A 342 -7.64 -12.14 -23.89
CA PRO A 342 -8.38 -13.21 -23.23
C PRO A 342 -7.70 -14.57 -23.37
N GLU A 343 -7.14 -14.88 -24.54
CA GLU A 343 -6.43 -16.13 -24.82
C GLU A 343 -5.16 -16.24 -23.97
N LEU A 344 -4.35 -15.16 -23.91
CA LEU A 344 -3.14 -15.13 -23.11
C LEU A 344 -3.46 -15.28 -21.62
N LEU A 345 -4.52 -14.65 -21.12
CA LEU A 345 -4.96 -14.82 -19.73
C LEU A 345 -5.33 -16.27 -19.42
N LYS A 346 -6.06 -16.92 -20.30
CA LYS A 346 -6.46 -18.31 -20.14
C LYS A 346 -5.26 -19.23 -20.14
N GLU A 347 -4.38 -19.14 -21.15
CA GLU A 347 -3.15 -19.92 -21.24
C GLU A 347 -2.25 -19.70 -20.00
N THR A 348 -2.18 -18.47 -19.52
CA THR A 348 -1.39 -18.14 -18.32
C THR A 348 -1.95 -18.81 -17.07
N VAL A 349 -3.27 -18.83 -16.89
CA VAL A 349 -3.90 -19.52 -15.74
C VAL A 349 -3.68 -21.02 -15.82
N GLU A 350 -3.80 -21.63 -17.00
CA GLU A 350 -3.53 -23.06 -17.22
C GLU A 350 -2.06 -23.39 -16.93
N THR A 351 -1.12 -22.58 -17.45
CA THR A 351 0.32 -22.70 -17.18
C THR A 351 0.64 -22.53 -15.69
N TYR A 352 0.02 -21.55 -15.03
CA TYR A 352 0.19 -21.35 -13.60
C TYR A 352 -0.27 -22.57 -12.79
N LEU A 353 -1.44 -23.10 -13.08
CA LEU A 353 -1.98 -24.26 -12.38
C LEU A 353 -1.12 -25.53 -12.59
N ALA A 354 -0.62 -25.73 -13.81
CA ALA A 354 0.27 -26.84 -14.14
C ALA A 354 1.64 -26.77 -13.45
N ASN A 355 2.12 -25.55 -13.14
CA ASN A 355 3.44 -25.32 -12.57
C ASN A 355 3.41 -24.73 -11.14
N LYS A 356 2.30 -24.83 -10.44
CA LYS A 356 2.09 -24.19 -9.13
C LYS A 356 3.20 -24.50 -8.13
N GLU A 357 3.65 -25.74 -8.06
CA GLU A 357 4.75 -26.19 -7.17
C GLU A 357 6.08 -25.48 -7.45
N LYS A 358 6.36 -25.11 -8.70
CA LYS A 358 7.54 -24.32 -9.05
C LYS A 358 7.44 -22.92 -8.45
N TYR A 359 6.29 -22.27 -8.61
CA TYR A 359 6.07 -20.90 -8.08
C TYR A 359 6.02 -20.85 -6.56
N LEU A 360 5.53 -21.89 -5.89
CA LEU A 360 5.57 -22.01 -4.45
C LEU A 360 6.99 -21.94 -3.88
N LYS A 361 7.97 -22.54 -4.54
CA LYS A 361 9.40 -22.43 -4.15
C LYS A 361 9.92 -21.00 -4.24
N GLY A 362 9.41 -20.21 -5.18
CA GLY A 362 9.70 -18.79 -5.28
C GLY A 362 9.08 -17.99 -4.16
N VAL A 363 7.82 -18.29 -3.83
CA VAL A 363 7.11 -17.69 -2.67
C VAL A 363 7.86 -17.98 -1.38
N ASP A 364 8.34 -19.23 -1.17
CA ASP A 364 9.10 -19.59 0.04
C ASP A 364 10.34 -18.72 0.24
N LYS A 365 11.11 -18.45 -0.84
CA LYS A 365 12.28 -17.58 -0.77
C LYS A 365 11.93 -16.17 -0.32
N ILE A 366 10.83 -15.62 -0.86
CA ILE A 366 10.36 -14.27 -0.51
C ILE A 366 9.87 -14.25 0.94
N VAL A 367 9.04 -15.21 1.35
CA VAL A 367 8.53 -15.32 2.72
C VAL A 367 9.67 -15.52 3.72
N GLN A 368 10.71 -16.26 3.36
CA GLN A 368 11.89 -16.39 4.21
C GLN A 368 12.58 -15.02 4.43
N SER A 369 12.71 -14.21 3.38
CA SER A 369 13.27 -12.87 3.51
C SER A 369 12.43 -11.95 4.40
N TYR A 370 11.11 -12.13 4.43
CA TYR A 370 10.21 -11.41 5.34
C TYR A 370 10.47 -11.77 6.81
N LYS A 371 10.66 -13.07 7.09
CA LYS A 371 10.98 -13.56 8.44
C LYS A 371 12.31 -12.98 8.93
N GLU A 372 13.34 -13.04 8.10
CA GLU A 372 14.67 -12.48 8.41
C GLU A 372 14.60 -10.97 8.69
N ALA A 373 13.88 -10.20 7.87
CA ALA A 373 13.72 -8.78 8.10
C ALA A 373 12.94 -8.47 9.40
N ARG A 374 11.97 -9.30 9.77
CA ARG A 374 11.23 -9.17 11.03
C ARG A 374 12.06 -9.51 12.25
N ASP A 375 12.95 -10.48 12.15
CA ASP A 375 13.90 -10.79 13.23
C ASP A 375 14.88 -9.63 13.47
N GLU A 376 15.34 -8.98 12.40
CA GLU A 376 16.16 -7.77 12.51
C GLU A 376 15.40 -6.55 13.05
N ARG A 377 14.08 -6.47 12.86
CA ARG A 377 13.24 -5.36 13.33
C ARG A 377 13.41 -5.05 14.81
N LYS A 378 13.52 -6.07 15.66
CA LYS A 378 13.72 -5.90 17.09
C LYS A 378 15.00 -5.15 17.42
N LYS A 379 16.11 -5.49 16.75
CA LYS A 379 17.40 -4.81 16.91
C LYS A 379 17.33 -3.37 16.42
N VAL A 380 16.63 -3.14 15.30
CA VAL A 380 16.39 -1.80 14.74
C VAL A 380 15.61 -0.95 15.75
N PHE A 381 14.55 -1.48 16.35
CA PHE A 381 13.76 -0.76 17.35
C PHE A 381 14.57 -0.48 18.63
N GLU A 382 15.39 -1.40 19.08
CA GLU A 382 16.32 -1.18 20.18
C GLU A 382 17.34 -0.06 19.87
N LYS A 383 17.86 -0.02 18.66
CA LYS A 383 18.77 1.04 18.21
C LYS A 383 18.10 2.42 18.15
N ILE A 384 16.82 2.49 17.73
CA ILE A 384 16.11 3.74 17.49
C ILE A 384 15.45 4.27 18.76
N PHE A 385 14.77 3.42 19.53
CA PHE A 385 13.91 3.79 20.64
C PHE A 385 14.49 3.40 22.02
N GLY A 386 15.55 2.62 22.04
CA GLY A 386 16.19 2.10 23.26
C GLY A 386 17.02 3.07 24.10
#